data_e39fd911fb0207bd32b217729691ac4d
#
_entry.id   e39fd911fb0207bd32b217729691ac4d
#
_cell.length_a   1.000
_cell.length_b   1.000
_cell.length_c   1.000
_cell.angle_alpha   90.00
_cell.angle_beta   90.00
_cell.angle_gamma   90.00
#
_symmetry.space_group_name_H-M   'P 1'
#
loop_
_entity.id
_entity.type
_entity.pdbx_description
1 polymer ?
#
loop_
_entity_poly.entity_id
_entity_poly.type
_entity_poly.pdbx_seq_one_letter_code
_entity_poly.pdbx_strand_id
1 'polypeptide(L)'
;MRRAERVFVDAMVRYHQMVAAEGGDDVAVDAQRRYAALEYFLAAGEAAVREAPTDPFMNGLLASVRAERQAARAAALRQASRTQDWY
;
A
#
# COMPACT_ATOMS: atom_id res chain seq x y z
N MET A 1 11.97 -19.62 4.41
CA MET A 1 11.28 -18.31 4.44
C MET A 1 10.23 -18.34 5.54
N ARG A 2 10.18 -17.33 6.35
CA ARG A 2 9.19 -17.22 7.42
C ARG A 2 7.82 -16.92 6.84
N ARG A 3 6.78 -17.38 7.55
CA ARG A 3 5.41 -17.26 7.06
C ARG A 3 5.00 -15.80 6.83
N ALA A 4 5.30 -14.93 7.78
CA ALA A 4 4.93 -13.53 7.68
C ALA A 4 5.67 -12.82 6.54
N GLU A 5 6.94 -13.16 6.33
CA GLU A 5 7.71 -12.65 5.21
C GLU A 5 7.10 -13.05 3.87
N ARG A 6 6.65 -14.31 3.77
CA ARG A 6 6.01 -14.83 2.57
C ARG A 6 4.71 -14.09 2.29
N VAL A 7 3.90 -13.86 3.33
CA VAL A 7 2.65 -13.11 3.21
C VAL A 7 2.93 -11.68 2.75
N PHE A 8 3.98 -11.07 3.27
CA PHE A 8 4.37 -9.72 2.88
C PHE A 8 4.76 -9.64 1.40
N VAL A 9 5.59 -10.59 0.94
CA VAL A 9 6.01 -10.63 -0.46
C VAL A 9 4.82 -10.87 -1.38
N ASP A 10 3.92 -11.79 -1.00
CA ASP A 10 2.69 -12.03 -1.77
C ASP A 10 1.82 -10.77 -1.85
N ALA A 11 1.68 -10.05 -0.75
CA ALA A 11 0.90 -8.82 -0.71
C ALA A 11 1.53 -7.76 -1.61
N MET A 12 2.85 -7.66 -1.63
CA MET A 12 3.58 -6.74 -2.50
C MET A 12 3.32 -7.04 -3.97
N VAL A 13 3.41 -8.32 -4.35
CA VAL A 13 3.18 -8.73 -5.73
C VAL A 13 1.75 -8.41 -6.15
N ARG A 14 0.77 -8.75 -5.31
CA ARG A 14 -0.64 -8.47 -5.60
C ARG A 14 -0.92 -6.98 -5.73
N TYR A 15 -0.31 -6.18 -4.87
CA TYR A 15 -0.46 -4.73 -4.93
C TYR A 15 0.07 -4.18 -6.25
N HIS A 16 1.27 -4.61 -6.67
CA HIS A 16 1.86 -4.14 -7.91
C HIS A 16 1.07 -4.60 -9.14
N GLN A 17 0.54 -5.81 -9.10
CA GLN A 17 -0.33 -6.32 -10.18
C GLN A 17 -1.61 -5.50 -10.28
N MET A 18 -2.19 -5.15 -9.15
CA MET A 18 -3.41 -4.35 -9.12
C MET A 18 -3.17 -2.95 -9.68
N VAL A 19 -2.05 -2.31 -9.30
CA VAL A 19 -1.70 -0.99 -9.81
C VAL A 19 -1.46 -1.04 -11.31
N ALA A 20 -0.78 -2.07 -11.80
CA ALA A 20 -0.53 -2.24 -13.23
C ALA A 20 -1.83 -2.46 -14.03
N ALA A 21 -2.83 -3.06 -13.41
CA ALA A 21 -4.12 -3.32 -14.05
C ALA A 21 -5.06 -2.11 -14.01
N GLU A 22 -4.73 -1.08 -13.24
CA GLU A 22 -5.55 0.12 -13.16
C GLU A 22 -5.54 0.85 -14.50
N GLY A 23 -6.68 1.29 -14.92
CA GLY A 23 -6.87 1.97 -16.19
C GLY A 23 -8.34 2.12 -16.48
N GLY A 24 -9.17 1.79 -15.49
CA GLY A 24 -10.61 1.87 -15.61
C GLY A 24 -11.14 3.30 -15.50
N ASP A 25 -12.42 3.43 -15.75
CA ASP A 25 -13.10 4.72 -15.79
C ASP A 25 -13.40 5.28 -14.39
N ASP A 26 -13.29 4.47 -13.35
CA ASP A 26 -13.63 4.90 -11.99
C ASP A 26 -12.36 5.05 -11.13
N VAL A 27 -11.80 6.23 -11.19
CA VAL A 27 -10.58 6.58 -10.45
C VAL A 27 -10.80 6.50 -8.94
N ALA A 28 -12.00 6.84 -8.46
CA ALA A 28 -12.29 6.82 -7.02
C ALA A 28 -12.29 5.39 -6.47
N VAL A 29 -12.90 4.44 -7.19
CA VAL A 29 -12.90 3.03 -6.78
C VAL A 29 -11.48 2.46 -6.81
N ASP A 30 -10.71 2.79 -7.84
CA ASP A 30 -9.31 2.35 -7.96
C ASP A 30 -8.47 2.90 -6.81
N ALA A 31 -8.68 4.16 -6.42
CA ALA A 31 -7.97 4.77 -5.31
C ALA A 31 -8.30 4.07 -3.98
N GLN A 32 -9.58 3.73 -3.77
CA GLN A 32 -10.00 3.01 -2.56
C GLN A 32 -9.39 1.61 -2.49
N ARG A 33 -9.40 0.90 -3.62
CA ARG A 33 -8.79 -0.44 -3.71
C ARG A 33 -7.30 -0.38 -3.41
N ARG A 34 -6.62 0.61 -3.96
CA ARG A 34 -5.19 0.82 -3.74
C ARG A 34 -4.92 1.07 -2.26
N TYR A 35 -5.71 1.93 -1.64
CA TYR A 35 -5.52 2.25 -0.24
C TYR A 35 -5.73 1.01 0.65
N ALA A 36 -6.79 0.24 0.38
CA ALA A 36 -7.07 -0.97 1.14
C ALA A 36 -5.93 -2.00 0.98
N ALA A 37 -5.41 -2.14 -0.24
CA ALA A 37 -4.28 -3.04 -0.50
C ALA A 37 -3.02 -2.58 0.22
N LEU A 38 -2.78 -1.27 0.30
CA LEU A 38 -1.63 -0.72 1.03
C LEU A 38 -1.76 -0.96 2.53
N GLU A 39 -2.96 -0.84 3.10
CA GLU A 39 -3.19 -1.14 4.51
C GLU A 39 -2.89 -2.60 4.82
N TYR A 40 -3.36 -3.52 3.97
CA TYR A 40 -3.06 -4.94 4.12
C TYR A 40 -1.56 -5.21 3.99
N PHE A 41 -0.93 -4.61 3.00
CA PHE A 41 0.50 -4.74 2.73
C PHE A 41 1.32 -4.23 3.94
N LEU A 42 0.92 -3.09 4.49
CA LEU A 42 1.60 -2.51 5.67
C LEU A 42 1.47 -3.44 6.88
N ALA A 43 0.28 -3.98 7.14
CA ALA A 43 0.07 -4.90 8.25
C ALA A 43 0.93 -6.16 8.10
N ALA A 44 1.01 -6.70 6.88
CA ALA A 44 1.85 -7.86 6.60
C ALA A 44 3.33 -7.54 6.81
N GLY A 45 3.76 -6.35 6.41
CA GLY A 45 5.14 -5.91 6.59
C GLY A 45 5.51 -5.75 8.06
N GLU A 46 4.61 -5.19 8.84
CA GLU A 46 4.82 -5.04 10.29
C GLU A 46 4.94 -6.39 10.97
N ALA A 47 4.11 -7.37 10.57
CA ALA A 47 4.21 -8.72 11.10
C ALA A 47 5.55 -9.38 10.73
N ALA A 48 6.00 -9.18 9.50
CA ALA A 48 7.28 -9.73 9.05
C ALA A 48 8.46 -9.13 9.81
N VAL A 49 8.43 -7.82 10.07
CA VAL A 49 9.50 -7.15 10.83
C VAL A 49 9.51 -7.63 12.27
N ARG A 50 8.34 -7.90 12.88
CA ARG A 50 8.28 -8.46 14.22
C ARG A 50 8.96 -9.83 14.31
N GLU A 51 8.89 -10.63 13.25
CA GLU A 51 9.59 -11.92 13.21
C GLU A 51 11.08 -11.78 12.97
N ALA A 52 11.50 -10.74 12.25
CA ALA A 52 12.90 -10.53 11.89
C ALA A 52 13.26 -9.05 12.01
N PRO A 53 13.30 -8.51 13.24
CA PRO A 53 13.46 -7.06 13.46
C PRO A 53 14.80 -6.49 12.99
N THR A 54 15.81 -7.34 12.82
CA THR A 54 17.15 -6.91 12.39
C THR A 54 17.39 -7.12 10.90
N ASP A 55 16.41 -7.61 10.16
CA ASP A 55 16.56 -7.86 8.74
C ASP A 55 16.47 -6.54 7.97
N PRO A 56 17.58 -6.05 7.38
CA PRO A 56 17.57 -4.77 6.68
C PRO A 56 16.68 -4.78 5.42
N PHE A 57 16.56 -5.93 4.77
CA PHE A 57 15.71 -6.05 3.59
C PHE A 57 14.24 -5.85 3.94
N MET A 58 13.78 -6.50 5.00
CA MET A 58 12.38 -6.37 5.44
C MET A 58 12.08 -4.97 5.95
N ASN A 59 13.01 -4.39 6.69
CA ASN A 59 12.84 -3.01 7.19
C ASN A 59 12.80 -2.01 6.04
N GLY A 60 13.62 -2.20 5.02
CA GLY A 60 13.62 -1.35 3.83
C GLY A 60 12.31 -1.44 3.06
N LEU A 61 11.79 -2.66 2.88
CA LEU A 61 10.50 -2.85 2.22
C LEU A 61 9.37 -2.17 3.00
N LEU A 62 9.36 -2.31 4.33
CA LEU A 62 8.34 -1.69 5.16
C LEU A 62 8.39 -0.17 5.07
N ALA A 63 9.58 0.41 5.06
CA ALA A 63 9.76 1.85 4.90
C ALA A 63 9.19 2.33 3.56
N SER A 64 9.43 1.57 2.50
CA SER A 64 8.89 1.89 1.18
C SER A 64 7.36 1.85 1.16
N VAL A 65 6.76 0.85 1.80
CA VAL A 65 5.30 0.73 1.89
C VAL A 65 4.70 1.89 2.65
N ARG A 66 5.33 2.30 3.74
CA ARG A 66 4.86 3.45 4.52
C ARG A 66 4.90 4.73 3.71
N ALA A 67 5.95 4.90 2.90
CA ALA A 67 6.06 6.06 2.03
C ALA A 67 4.96 6.07 0.96
N GLU A 68 4.67 4.91 0.36
CA GLU A 68 3.60 4.80 -0.62
C GLU A 68 2.23 5.07 0.00
N ARG A 69 1.99 4.58 1.21
CA ARG A 69 0.74 4.83 1.93
C ARG A 69 0.56 6.32 2.19
N GLN A 70 1.61 6.98 2.61
CA GLN A 70 1.58 8.41 2.89
C GLN A 70 1.28 9.21 1.62
N ALA A 71 1.91 8.84 0.50
CA ALA A 71 1.65 9.47 -0.79
C ALA A 71 0.22 9.25 -1.26
N ALA A 72 -0.30 8.03 -1.08
CA ALA A 72 -1.67 7.70 -1.45
C ALA A 72 -2.68 8.48 -0.61
N ARG A 73 -2.41 8.64 0.69
CA ARG A 73 -3.26 9.42 1.57
C ARG A 73 -3.28 10.89 1.17
N ALA A 74 -2.11 11.46 0.85
CA ALA A 74 -2.02 12.84 0.41
C ALA A 74 -2.79 13.06 -0.90
N ALA A 75 -2.68 12.11 -1.83
CA ALA A 75 -3.42 12.18 -3.09
C ALA A 75 -4.92 12.12 -2.87
N ALA A 76 -5.37 11.25 -1.95
CA ALA A 76 -6.79 11.13 -1.62
C ALA A 76 -7.34 12.40 -1.00
N LEU A 77 -6.55 13.06 -0.14
CA LEU A 77 -6.95 14.31 0.48
C LEU A 77 -7.06 15.43 -0.56
N ARG A 78 -6.13 15.49 -1.51
CA ARG A 78 -6.19 16.47 -2.60
C ARG A 78 -7.44 16.25 -3.46
N GLN A 79 -7.78 15.00 -3.74
CA GLN A 79 -8.96 14.65 -4.52
C GLN A 79 -10.24 15.08 -3.79
N ALA A 80 -10.32 14.82 -2.49
CA ALA A 80 -11.46 15.23 -1.67
C ALA A 80 -11.60 16.76 -1.63
N SER A 81 -10.48 17.46 -1.53
CA SER A 81 -10.46 18.93 -1.53
C SER A 81 -11.01 19.50 -2.85
N ARG A 82 -10.60 18.91 -3.97
CA ARG A 82 -11.11 19.31 -5.28
C ARG A 82 -12.61 19.12 -5.39
N THR A 83 -13.12 18.01 -4.85
CA THR A 83 -14.54 17.72 -4.86
C THR A 83 -15.33 18.75 -4.05
N GLN A 84 -14.77 19.21 -2.94
CA GLN A 84 -15.40 20.23 -2.11
C GLN A 84 -15.41 21.61 -2.77
N ASP A 85 -14.42 21.90 -3.58
CA ASP A 85 -14.30 23.19 -4.25
C ASP A 85 -15.35 23.42 -5.34
N TRP A 86 -16.15 22.40 -5.65
CA TRP A 86 -17.23 22.51 -6.64
C TRP A 86 -18.46 23.24 -6.10
N TYR A 87 -18.49 23.50 -4.82
CA TYR A 87 -19.56 24.25 -4.17
C TYR A 87 -19.10 25.65 -3.79
#